data_26144349103c6df652f748f3c2c19772
#
_entry.id   26144349103c6df652f748f3c2c19772
#
_cell.length_a   1.000
_cell.length_b   1.000
_cell.length_c   1.000
_cell.angle_alpha   90.00
_cell.angle_beta   90.00
_cell.angle_gamma   90.00
#
_symmetry.space_group_name_H-M   'P 1'
#
loop_
_entity.id
_entity.type
_entity.pdbx_description
1 polymer ?
#
loop_
_entity_poly.entity_id
_entity_poly.type
_entity_poly.pdbx_seq_one_letter_code
_entity_poly.pdbx_strand_id
1 'polypeptide(L)'
;MEGRIKDAVRTVFSRLDGSGILWCLAGSVNMQLQGIQVEPHDLDVLIQHKDLEKVRALFSDYSASSVREMKTLSGEPAWDVEAYINGVKVHFFGGDEDNTYAGKMIAGMTTKVSIDEIKVPCFTLEAEMKSYLETNREHKAKIIKDFLSMRSKESYT
;
A
#
# COMPACT_ATOMS: atom_id res chain seq x y z
N MET A 1 5.93 -8.74 -12.73
CA MET A 1 6.25 -7.46 -12.05
C MET A 1 7.62 -6.99 -12.51
N GLU A 2 7.73 -5.72 -12.81
CA GLU A 2 8.99 -5.11 -13.21
C GLU A 2 10.05 -5.26 -12.11
N GLY A 3 11.31 -5.54 -12.51
CA GLY A 3 12.38 -5.85 -11.55
C GLY A 3 12.70 -4.75 -10.55
N ARG A 4 12.67 -3.48 -10.97
CA ARG A 4 12.95 -2.35 -10.06
C ARG A 4 11.89 -2.21 -8.99
N ILE A 5 10.62 -2.44 -9.34
CA ILE A 5 9.52 -2.40 -8.38
C ILE A 5 9.61 -3.57 -7.40
N LYS A 6 9.93 -4.75 -7.90
CA LYS A 6 10.13 -5.93 -7.07
C LYS A 6 11.26 -5.72 -6.06
N ASP A 7 12.36 -5.14 -6.51
CA ASP A 7 13.49 -4.81 -5.62
C ASP A 7 13.11 -3.76 -4.59
N ALA A 8 12.31 -2.76 -4.97
CA ALA A 8 11.81 -1.76 -4.02
C ALA A 8 10.92 -2.40 -2.95
N VAL A 9 10.03 -3.32 -3.35
CA VAL A 9 9.19 -4.07 -2.40
C VAL A 9 10.07 -4.86 -1.42
N ARG A 10 11.09 -5.55 -1.91
CA ARG A 10 12.02 -6.31 -1.05
C ARG A 10 12.77 -5.40 -0.07
N THR A 11 13.21 -4.23 -0.52
CA THR A 11 13.88 -3.26 0.34
C THR A 11 12.96 -2.76 1.44
N VAL A 12 11.73 -2.39 1.09
CA VAL A 12 10.72 -1.96 2.07
C VAL A 12 10.47 -3.08 3.08
N PHE A 13 10.26 -4.31 2.61
CA PHE A 13 10.05 -5.47 3.47
C PHE A 13 11.24 -5.64 4.44
N SER A 14 12.46 -5.61 3.94
CA SER A 14 13.65 -5.86 4.76
C SER A 14 13.81 -4.85 5.89
N ARG A 15 13.33 -3.62 5.72
CA ARG A 15 13.46 -2.56 6.72
C ARG A 15 12.26 -2.46 7.66
N LEU A 16 11.08 -2.82 7.20
CA LEU A 16 9.85 -2.72 8.01
C LEU A 16 9.50 -4.02 8.72
N ASP A 17 9.83 -5.18 8.16
CA ASP A 17 9.56 -6.45 8.80
C ASP A 17 10.35 -6.56 10.11
N GLY A 18 9.66 -6.89 11.19
CA GLY A 18 10.26 -6.97 12.52
C GLY A 18 10.58 -5.64 13.19
N SER A 19 10.25 -4.50 12.57
CA SER A 19 10.50 -3.17 13.13
C SER A 19 9.52 -2.76 14.23
N GLY A 20 8.41 -3.47 14.37
CA GLY A 20 7.31 -3.06 15.24
C GLY A 20 6.35 -2.06 14.60
N ILE A 21 6.65 -1.60 13.39
CA ILE A 21 5.78 -0.69 12.64
C ILE A 21 4.69 -1.50 11.93
N LEU A 22 3.45 -1.08 12.08
CA LEU A 22 2.32 -1.67 11.34
C LEU A 22 2.29 -1.08 9.93
N TRP A 23 2.30 -1.92 8.92
CA TRP A 23 2.35 -1.48 7.53
C TRP A 23 1.71 -2.49 6.58
N CYS A 24 1.30 -2.03 5.41
CA CYS A 24 0.94 -2.91 4.30
C CYS A 24 1.09 -2.19 2.96
N LEU A 25 1.25 -2.97 1.90
CA LEU A 25 1.22 -2.43 0.54
C LEU A 25 -0.20 -2.10 0.12
N ALA A 26 -0.35 -1.02 -0.63
CA ALA A 26 -1.61 -0.58 -1.21
C ALA A 26 -1.40 -0.20 -2.69
N GLY A 27 -2.46 0.22 -3.34
CA GLY A 27 -2.42 0.73 -4.71
C GLY A 27 -2.13 -0.31 -5.78
N SER A 28 -1.57 0.13 -6.91
CA SER A 28 -1.41 -0.72 -8.09
C SER A 28 -0.42 -1.87 -7.90
N VAL A 29 0.64 -1.69 -7.11
CA VAL A 29 1.55 -2.80 -6.79
C VAL A 29 0.81 -3.89 -6.02
N ASN A 30 0.03 -3.50 -5.01
CA ASN A 30 -0.81 -4.44 -4.27
C ASN A 30 -1.77 -5.20 -5.20
N MET A 31 -2.44 -4.48 -6.09
CA MET A 31 -3.36 -5.08 -7.06
C MET A 31 -2.65 -6.08 -7.96
N GLN A 32 -1.48 -5.73 -8.48
CA GLN A 32 -0.70 -6.63 -9.34
C GLN A 32 -0.24 -7.88 -8.58
N LEU A 33 0.23 -7.72 -7.35
CA LEU A 33 0.65 -8.85 -6.53
C LEU A 33 -0.49 -9.84 -6.27
N GLN A 34 -1.72 -9.36 -6.22
CA GLN A 34 -2.89 -10.20 -6.01
C GLN A 34 -3.53 -10.70 -7.30
N GLY A 35 -2.88 -10.49 -8.44
CA GLY A 35 -3.26 -11.10 -9.72
C GLY A 35 -3.97 -10.20 -10.71
N ILE A 36 -4.19 -8.94 -10.39
CA ILE A 36 -4.83 -8.00 -11.30
C ILE A 36 -3.80 -7.49 -12.32
N GLN A 37 -4.17 -7.44 -13.60
CA GLN A 37 -3.29 -6.92 -14.65
C GLN A 37 -3.32 -5.38 -14.64
N VAL A 38 -2.32 -4.80 -14.02
CA VAL A 38 -2.08 -3.35 -13.99
C VAL A 38 -0.58 -3.11 -14.12
N GLU A 39 -0.19 -1.92 -14.56
CA GLU A 39 1.21 -1.51 -14.60
C GLU A 39 1.49 -0.50 -13.50
N PRO A 40 2.09 -0.91 -12.39
CA PRO A 40 2.44 0.03 -11.33
C PRO A 40 3.66 0.86 -11.71
N HIS A 41 3.65 2.13 -11.30
CA HIS A 41 4.78 3.05 -11.48
C HIS A 41 5.40 3.45 -10.16
N ASP A 42 4.58 3.56 -9.12
CA ASP A 42 4.98 3.94 -7.78
C ASP A 42 4.62 2.82 -6.81
N LEU A 43 5.28 2.80 -5.67
CA LEU A 43 5.01 1.86 -4.59
C LEU A 43 4.30 2.60 -3.46
N ASP A 44 3.07 2.23 -3.17
CA ASP A 44 2.27 2.80 -2.08
C ASP A 44 2.32 1.90 -0.86
N VAL A 45 2.67 2.48 0.29
CA VAL A 45 2.79 1.78 1.56
C VAL A 45 1.98 2.52 2.62
N LEU A 46 0.99 1.85 3.20
CA LEU A 46 0.20 2.42 4.30
C LEU A 46 0.98 2.33 5.60
N ILE A 47 1.09 3.45 6.29
CA ILE A 47 1.77 3.61 7.58
C ILE A 47 0.90 4.50 8.46
N GLN A 48 0.79 4.22 9.74
CA GLN A 48 0.12 5.13 10.66
C GLN A 48 0.95 6.39 10.88
N HIS A 49 0.28 7.52 11.05
CA HIS A 49 0.92 8.83 11.27
C HIS A 49 2.01 8.78 12.36
N LYS A 50 1.72 8.12 13.47
CA LYS A 50 2.66 8.02 14.61
C LYS A 50 4.00 7.38 14.27
N ASP A 51 4.07 6.58 13.20
CA ASP A 51 5.27 5.84 12.81
C ASP A 51 6.01 6.46 11.62
N LEU A 52 5.49 7.54 11.03
CA LEU A 52 6.11 8.14 9.83
C LEU A 52 7.50 8.71 10.10
N GLU A 53 7.75 9.28 11.28
CA GLU A 53 9.11 9.76 11.61
C GLU A 53 10.11 8.60 11.71
N LYS A 54 9.69 7.45 12.22
CA LYS A 54 10.51 6.24 12.23
C LYS A 54 10.80 5.75 10.83
N VAL A 55 9.79 5.75 9.96
CA VAL A 55 9.93 5.38 8.55
C VAL A 55 10.92 6.32 7.85
N ARG A 56 10.80 7.62 8.07
CA ARG A 56 11.72 8.61 7.53
C ARG A 56 13.17 8.30 7.92
N ALA A 57 13.41 7.95 9.18
CA ALA A 57 14.74 7.59 9.66
C ALA A 57 15.23 6.29 9.02
N LEU A 58 14.38 5.27 8.91
CA LEU A 58 14.73 3.98 8.30
C LEU A 58 15.09 4.08 6.81
N PHE A 59 14.59 5.08 6.11
CA PHE A 59 14.80 5.28 4.66
C PHE A 59 15.60 6.55 4.36
N SER A 60 16.34 7.08 5.34
CA SER A 60 17.12 8.31 5.17
C SER A 60 18.15 8.23 4.03
N ASP A 61 18.71 7.05 3.77
CA ASP A 61 19.64 6.80 2.66
C ASP A 61 18.95 6.73 1.28
N TYR A 62 17.62 6.76 1.25
CA TYR A 62 16.83 6.79 0.02
C TYR A 62 16.12 8.14 -0.19
N SER A 63 16.75 9.22 0.26
CA SER A 63 16.25 10.59 0.08
C SER A 63 14.84 10.81 0.65
N ALA A 64 14.54 10.19 1.78
CA ALA A 64 13.24 10.32 2.43
C ALA A 64 12.92 11.78 2.75
N SER A 65 11.73 12.23 2.37
CA SER A 65 11.24 13.57 2.68
C SER A 65 10.94 13.74 4.17
N SER A 66 10.74 14.99 4.61
CA SER A 66 10.10 15.24 5.90
C SER A 66 8.67 14.71 5.91
N VAL A 67 8.11 14.50 7.08
CA VAL A 67 6.68 14.18 7.22
C VAL A 67 5.86 15.40 6.82
N ARG A 68 4.92 15.21 5.89
CA ARG A 68 4.10 16.28 5.32
C ARG A 68 2.63 15.97 5.51
N GLU A 69 1.84 17.01 5.72
CA GLU A 69 0.38 16.87 5.69
C GLU A 69 -0.09 16.71 4.25
N MET A 70 -0.98 15.75 4.02
CA MET A 70 -1.57 15.48 2.70
C MET A 70 -2.95 16.10 2.62
N LYS A 71 -3.31 16.57 1.41
CA LYS A 71 -4.70 16.83 1.07
C LYS A 71 -5.34 15.53 0.59
N THR A 72 -6.40 15.08 1.28
CA THR A 72 -7.11 13.85 0.92
C THR A 72 -8.44 14.18 0.26
N LEU A 73 -8.87 13.31 -0.65
CA LEU A 73 -10.18 13.45 -1.30
C LEU A 73 -11.34 13.19 -0.33
N SER A 74 -11.09 12.44 0.73
CA SER A 74 -12.10 12.15 1.76
C SER A 74 -12.26 13.27 2.79
N GLY A 75 -11.32 14.24 2.83
CA GLY A 75 -11.30 15.29 3.83
C GLY A 75 -10.72 14.87 5.17
N GLU A 76 -10.40 13.61 5.39
CA GLU A 76 -9.75 13.15 6.62
C GLU A 76 -8.27 13.55 6.63
N PRO A 77 -7.71 13.95 7.79
CA PRO A 77 -6.29 14.27 7.88
C PRO A 77 -5.41 13.06 7.58
N ALA A 78 -4.38 13.26 6.78
CA ALA A 78 -3.37 12.25 6.50
C ALA A 78 -2.01 12.91 6.31
N TRP A 79 -0.96 12.13 6.44
CA TRP A 79 0.43 12.58 6.35
C TRP A 79 1.22 11.60 5.49
N ASP A 80 2.32 12.08 4.92
CA ASP A 80 3.15 11.23 4.08
C ASP A 80 4.65 11.48 4.24
N VAL A 81 5.41 10.50 3.76
CA VAL A 81 6.84 10.58 3.50
C VAL A 81 7.05 9.96 2.10
N GLU A 82 7.86 10.61 1.27
CA GLU A 82 8.27 10.04 -0.01
C GLU A 82 9.75 9.69 0.04
N ALA A 83 10.10 8.54 -0.52
CA ALA A 83 11.48 8.10 -0.70
C ALA A 83 11.65 7.57 -2.13
N TYR A 84 12.89 7.36 -2.56
CA TYR A 84 13.20 6.86 -3.89
C TYR A 84 14.16 5.68 -3.77
N ILE A 85 13.71 4.49 -4.16
CA ILE A 85 14.50 3.27 -4.13
C ILE A 85 14.78 2.85 -5.56
N ASN A 86 16.04 2.98 -5.99
CA ASN A 86 16.47 2.64 -7.35
C ASN A 86 15.60 3.30 -8.42
N GLY A 87 15.24 4.57 -8.21
CA GLY A 87 14.41 5.33 -9.14
C GLY A 87 12.91 5.08 -9.02
N VAL A 88 12.48 4.18 -8.14
CA VAL A 88 11.07 3.94 -7.86
C VAL A 88 10.63 4.85 -6.71
N LYS A 89 9.61 5.66 -6.95
CA LYS A 89 9.02 6.48 -5.90
C LYS A 89 8.25 5.58 -4.93
N VAL A 90 8.58 5.67 -3.66
CA VAL A 90 7.88 4.98 -2.58
C VAL A 90 7.13 6.01 -1.75
N HIS A 91 5.82 5.87 -1.70
CA HIS A 91 4.93 6.76 -1.00
C HIS A 91 4.43 6.09 0.27
N PHE A 92 4.94 6.52 1.42
CA PHE A 92 4.49 6.07 2.73
C PHE A 92 3.44 7.07 3.22
N PHE A 93 2.23 6.61 3.51
CA PHE A 93 1.18 7.53 3.92
C PHE A 93 0.16 6.89 4.84
N GLY A 94 -0.48 7.72 5.64
CA GLY A 94 -1.52 7.27 6.54
C GLY A 94 -2.03 8.37 7.45
N GLY A 95 -3.03 8.01 8.24
CA GLY A 95 -3.65 8.89 9.21
C GLY A 95 -3.43 8.42 10.63
N ASP A 96 -4.13 9.05 11.56
CA ASP A 96 -4.12 8.68 12.96
C ASP A 96 -4.78 7.32 13.18
N GLU A 97 -4.53 6.69 14.33
CA GLU A 97 -5.07 5.37 14.67
C GLU A 97 -6.60 5.30 14.58
N ASP A 98 -7.28 6.41 14.82
CA ASP A 98 -8.74 6.50 14.74
C ASP A 98 -9.25 6.75 13.32
N ASN A 99 -8.36 7.02 12.37
CA ASN A 99 -8.71 7.24 10.99
C ASN A 99 -9.24 5.96 10.36
N THR A 100 -10.32 6.06 9.60
CA THR A 100 -11.02 4.92 9.02
C THR A 100 -10.15 4.14 8.04
N TYR A 101 -9.26 4.82 7.31
CA TYR A 101 -8.48 4.19 6.25
C TYR A 101 -7.10 3.74 6.68
N ALA A 102 -6.32 4.67 7.16
CA ALA A 102 -4.90 4.43 7.38
C ALA A 102 -4.57 4.06 8.82
N GLY A 103 -5.53 4.15 9.72
CA GLY A 103 -5.36 3.77 11.11
C GLY A 103 -5.88 2.37 11.39
N LYS A 104 -7.20 2.25 11.50
CA LYS A 104 -7.84 0.97 11.88
C LYS A 104 -7.71 -0.12 10.82
N MET A 105 -7.70 0.25 9.53
CA MET A 105 -7.76 -0.73 8.46
C MET A 105 -6.47 -1.49 8.25
N ILE A 106 -5.31 -0.89 8.54
CA ILE A 106 -4.03 -1.61 8.45
C ILE A 106 -4.03 -2.83 9.38
N ALA A 107 -4.67 -2.73 10.54
CA ALA A 107 -4.70 -3.82 11.51
C ALA A 107 -5.66 -4.96 11.15
N GLY A 108 -6.77 -4.65 10.45
CA GLY A 108 -7.87 -5.60 10.22
C GLY A 108 -8.12 -6.01 8.78
N MET A 109 -7.55 -5.30 7.80
CA MET A 109 -7.85 -5.51 6.38
C MET A 109 -6.61 -5.80 5.55
N THR A 110 -5.74 -6.65 6.09
CA THR A 110 -4.51 -7.07 5.41
C THR A 110 -4.49 -8.57 5.18
N THR A 111 -3.75 -8.97 4.17
CA THR A 111 -3.45 -10.36 3.88
C THR A 111 -1.96 -10.49 3.56
N LYS A 112 -1.42 -11.70 3.62
CA LYS A 112 -0.02 -11.94 3.25
C LYS A 112 0.05 -12.46 1.83
N VAL A 113 0.91 -11.85 1.02
CA VAL A 113 1.13 -12.26 -0.37
C VAL A 113 2.60 -12.66 -0.53
N SER A 114 2.84 -13.82 -1.10
CA SER A 114 4.20 -14.32 -1.31
C SER A 114 4.83 -13.69 -2.55
N ILE A 115 6.05 -13.17 -2.35
CA ILE A 115 6.94 -12.77 -3.45
C ILE A 115 8.23 -13.55 -3.23
N ASP A 116 8.45 -14.55 -4.07
CA ASP A 116 9.56 -15.50 -3.89
C ASP A 116 9.51 -16.08 -2.47
N GLU A 117 10.56 -15.90 -1.66
CA GLU A 117 10.64 -16.44 -0.29
C GLU A 117 10.06 -15.54 0.79
N ILE A 118 9.64 -14.30 0.46
CA ILE A 118 9.09 -13.37 1.46
C ILE A 118 7.56 -13.31 1.40
N LYS A 119 6.96 -13.03 2.55
CA LYS A 119 5.50 -12.81 2.66
C LYS A 119 5.25 -11.36 3.06
N VAL A 120 4.65 -10.61 2.13
CA VAL A 120 4.46 -9.17 2.26
C VAL A 120 3.03 -8.88 2.71
N PRO A 121 2.82 -8.02 3.72
CA PRO A 121 1.47 -7.62 4.09
C PRO A 121 0.90 -6.70 3.00
N CYS A 122 -0.29 -7.03 2.56
CA CYS A 122 -0.99 -6.30 1.50
C CYS A 122 -2.40 -5.95 1.95
N PHE A 123 -2.88 -4.79 1.51
CA PHE A 123 -4.27 -4.40 1.71
C PHE A 123 -5.17 -5.42 0.98
N THR A 124 -6.25 -5.88 1.60
CA THR A 124 -7.17 -6.77 0.89
C THR A 124 -7.78 -6.05 -0.32
N LEU A 125 -8.13 -6.80 -1.35
CA LEU A 125 -8.75 -6.21 -2.54
C LEU A 125 -10.08 -5.55 -2.21
N GLU A 126 -10.83 -6.09 -1.26
CA GLU A 126 -12.07 -5.50 -0.76
C GLU A 126 -11.83 -4.15 -0.11
N ALA A 127 -10.75 -4.01 0.66
CA ALA A 127 -10.37 -2.74 1.28
C ALA A 127 -9.91 -1.72 0.24
N GLU A 128 -9.13 -2.14 -0.77
CA GLU A 128 -8.74 -1.27 -1.89
C GLU A 128 -9.97 -0.76 -2.64
N MET A 129 -10.90 -1.64 -2.96
CA MET A 129 -12.13 -1.28 -3.65
C MET A 129 -12.93 -0.25 -2.87
N LYS A 130 -13.10 -0.47 -1.57
CA LYS A 130 -13.80 0.47 -0.68
C LYS A 130 -13.10 1.83 -0.67
N SER A 131 -11.77 1.84 -0.58
CA SER A 131 -10.97 3.06 -0.62
C SER A 131 -11.19 3.84 -1.92
N TYR A 132 -11.18 3.17 -3.05
CA TYR A 132 -11.41 3.81 -4.35
C TYR A 132 -12.83 4.37 -4.47
N LEU A 133 -13.84 3.67 -3.96
CA LEU A 133 -15.22 4.18 -3.95
C LEU A 133 -15.37 5.43 -3.11
N GLU A 134 -14.74 5.47 -1.93
CA GLU A 134 -14.84 6.60 -1.02
C GLU A 134 -14.03 7.82 -1.49
N THR A 135 -13.10 7.63 -2.41
CA THR A 135 -12.30 8.72 -2.99
C THR A 135 -12.70 9.06 -4.44
N ASN A 136 -13.90 8.65 -4.85
CA ASN A 136 -14.45 8.92 -6.18
C ASN A 136 -13.62 8.37 -7.35
N ARG A 137 -12.91 7.26 -7.12
CA ARG A 137 -12.15 6.55 -8.16
C ARG A 137 -12.89 5.28 -8.58
N GLU A 138 -14.12 5.45 -9.04
CA GLU A 138 -15.05 4.36 -9.35
C GLU A 138 -14.53 3.39 -10.40
N HIS A 139 -13.80 3.89 -11.42
CA HIS A 139 -13.25 3.01 -12.46
C HIS A 139 -12.20 2.05 -11.93
N LYS A 140 -11.40 2.46 -10.95
CA LYS A 140 -10.43 1.57 -10.28
C LYS A 140 -11.14 0.55 -9.40
N ALA A 141 -12.18 0.97 -8.69
CA ALA A 141 -13.02 0.06 -7.91
C ALA A 141 -13.66 -1.00 -8.79
N LYS A 142 -14.12 -0.60 -9.99
CA LYS A 142 -14.73 -1.53 -10.96
C LYS A 142 -13.75 -2.60 -11.43
N ILE A 143 -12.49 -2.24 -11.67
CA ILE A 143 -11.44 -3.21 -12.05
C ILE A 143 -11.34 -4.31 -10.99
N ILE A 144 -11.30 -3.93 -9.72
CA ILE A 144 -11.23 -4.89 -8.61
C ILE A 144 -12.51 -5.73 -8.55
N LYS A 145 -13.66 -5.08 -8.64
CA LYS A 145 -14.95 -5.77 -8.59
C LYS A 145 -15.07 -6.82 -9.70
N ASP A 146 -14.68 -6.48 -10.92
CA ASP A 146 -14.71 -7.40 -12.05
C ASP A 146 -13.76 -8.57 -11.84
N PHE A 147 -12.55 -8.31 -11.33
CA PHE A 147 -11.58 -9.35 -11.01
C PHE A 147 -12.12 -10.31 -9.95
N LEU A 148 -12.68 -9.79 -8.86
CA LEU A 148 -13.24 -10.62 -7.79
C LEU A 148 -14.42 -11.46 -8.29
N SER A 149 -15.26 -10.92 -9.17
CA SER A 149 -16.38 -11.64 -9.77
C SER A 149 -15.91 -12.78 -10.66
N MET A 150 -14.87 -12.57 -11.47
CA MET A 150 -14.28 -13.61 -12.33
C MET A 150 -13.67 -14.72 -11.48
N ARG A 151 -12.92 -14.38 -10.45
CA ARG A 151 -12.30 -15.35 -9.54
C ARG A 151 -13.35 -16.20 -8.82
N SER A 152 -14.47 -15.61 -8.41
CA SER A 152 -15.58 -16.30 -7.77
C SER A 152 -16.25 -17.30 -8.74
N LYS A 153 -16.42 -16.91 -10.01
CA LYS A 153 -16.97 -17.81 -11.06
C LYS A 153 -16.05 -18.98 -11.35
N GLU A 154 -14.75 -18.76 -11.42
CA GLU A 154 -13.76 -19.81 -11.64
C GLU A 154 -13.78 -20.86 -10.53
N SER A 155 -14.06 -20.45 -9.28
CA SER A 155 -14.10 -21.39 -8.16
C SER A 155 -15.30 -22.33 -8.18
N TYR A 156 -16.31 -22.10 -9.04
CA TYR A 156 -17.47 -22.98 -9.23
C TYR A 156 -17.34 -23.92 -10.43
N THR A 157 -16.27 -23.80 -11.16
CA THR A 157 -15.97 -24.71 -12.27
C THR A 157 -14.87 -25.68 -11.91
#